data_a181a8c88bec8bd23b54f377f0d5bbb3
#
_entry.id   a181a8c88bec8bd23b54f377f0d5bbb3
#
_cell.length_a   1.000
_cell.length_b   1.000
_cell.length_c   1.000
_cell.angle_alpha   90.00
_cell.angle_beta   90.00
_cell.angle_gamma   90.00
#
_symmetry.space_group_name_H-M   'P 1'
#
loop_
_entity.id
_entity.type
_entity.pdbx_description
1 polymer ?
#
loop_
_entity_poly.entity_id
_entity_poly.type
_entity_poly.pdbx_seq_one_letter_code
_entity_poly.pdbx_strand_id
1 'polypeptide(L)'
;MKQQRNYKMILVTAIMVFFGSTSMMAQVPPSGKYNTTNYPEDRKAIEALGMLADSSAYLNDDYISVGAEGMVYYGRMEENNSFKKNDIKFKSVTPVQGTAILRIFDGKTAISNAILNVVFSSSKGDLHVKVIRSATYVKQLGKWYIVFGQGTLVKTEAELEGSMKKSLQKN
;
A
#
# COMPACT_ATOMS: atom_id res chain seq x y z
N MET A 1 42.59 -35.11 -24.06
CA MET A 1 41.57 -34.17 -24.53
C MET A 1 40.23 -34.36 -23.82
N LYS A 2 40.15 -34.31 -22.48
CA LYS A 2 38.88 -34.46 -21.73
C LYS A 2 38.64 -33.42 -20.62
N GLN A 3 39.46 -32.32 -20.55
CA GLN A 3 39.41 -31.36 -19.45
C GLN A 3 38.80 -29.99 -19.79
N GLN A 4 38.56 -29.67 -21.07
CA GLN A 4 38.03 -28.38 -21.46
C GLN A 4 36.47 -28.27 -21.46
N ARG A 5 35.78 -29.40 -21.26
CA ARG A 5 34.29 -29.41 -21.37
C ARG A 5 33.57 -28.96 -20.09
N ASN A 6 34.23 -29.02 -18.95
CA ASN A 6 33.59 -28.73 -17.65
C ASN A 6 33.59 -27.25 -17.25
N TYR A 7 34.52 -26.45 -17.79
CA TYR A 7 34.59 -25.02 -17.43
C TYR A 7 33.52 -24.17 -18.11
N LYS A 8 33.04 -24.55 -19.28
CA LYS A 8 31.96 -23.81 -19.97
C LYS A 8 30.59 -24.00 -19.28
N MET A 9 30.36 -25.16 -18.64
CA MET A 9 29.11 -25.42 -17.95
C MET A 9 29.04 -24.74 -16.58
N ILE A 10 30.16 -24.59 -15.90
CA ILE A 10 30.25 -23.92 -14.60
C ILE A 10 30.08 -22.37 -14.75
N LEU A 11 30.59 -21.81 -15.86
CA LEU A 11 30.47 -20.40 -16.12
C LEU A 11 29.03 -19.96 -16.45
N VAL A 12 28.26 -20.80 -17.14
CA VAL A 12 26.84 -20.53 -17.46
C VAL A 12 25.95 -20.61 -16.20
N THR A 13 26.26 -21.53 -15.28
CA THR A 13 25.50 -21.67 -14.03
C THR A 13 25.78 -20.53 -13.03
N ALA A 14 27.01 -19.98 -13.02
CA ALA A 14 27.37 -18.85 -12.16
C ALA A 14 26.74 -17.51 -12.60
N ILE A 15 26.43 -17.33 -13.89
CA ILE A 15 25.81 -16.09 -14.41
C ILE A 15 24.30 -16.08 -14.12
N MET A 16 23.63 -17.22 -14.01
CA MET A 16 22.18 -17.26 -13.70
C MET A 16 21.82 -16.97 -12.23
N VAL A 17 22.76 -17.03 -11.30
CA VAL A 17 22.49 -16.76 -9.87
C VAL A 17 22.53 -15.28 -9.54
N PHE A 18 23.08 -14.42 -10.43
CA PHE A 18 23.23 -12.98 -10.15
C PHE A 18 22.04 -12.09 -10.62
N PHE A 19 21.07 -12.64 -11.35
CA PHE A 19 19.91 -11.88 -11.83
C PHE A 19 18.63 -12.00 -10.97
N GLY A 20 18.71 -12.71 -9.82
CA GLY A 20 17.52 -13.06 -9.04
C GLY A 20 17.14 -12.12 -7.89
N SER A 21 17.81 -10.97 -7.68
CA SER A 21 17.60 -10.21 -6.43
C SER A 21 17.32 -8.71 -6.58
N THR A 22 16.91 -8.21 -7.76
CA THR A 22 16.68 -6.77 -7.96
C THR A 22 15.22 -6.31 -8.01
N SER A 23 14.24 -7.20 -7.87
CA SER A 23 12.83 -6.84 -8.11
C SER A 23 12.06 -6.24 -6.92
N MET A 24 12.67 -6.08 -5.72
CA MET A 24 11.99 -5.41 -4.61
C MET A 24 12.18 -3.90 -4.55
N MET A 25 13.05 -3.32 -5.36
CA MET A 25 13.39 -1.87 -5.30
C MET A 25 12.39 -0.97 -6.02
N ALA A 26 11.52 -1.51 -6.87
CA ALA A 26 10.61 -0.72 -7.69
C ALA A 26 9.47 -0.02 -6.92
N GLN A 27 9.20 -0.44 -5.68
CA GLN A 27 8.13 0.14 -4.86
C GLN A 27 8.62 1.17 -3.82
N VAL A 28 9.93 1.34 -3.66
CA VAL A 28 10.49 2.37 -2.79
C VAL A 28 10.62 3.67 -3.58
N PRO A 29 9.96 4.76 -3.14
CA PRO A 29 10.03 6.02 -3.88
C PRO A 29 11.45 6.58 -3.85
N PRO A 30 11.90 7.27 -4.93
CA PRO A 30 13.16 7.98 -4.92
C PRO A 30 13.21 8.98 -3.77
N SER A 31 14.25 8.92 -2.93
CA SER A 31 14.40 9.83 -1.81
C SER A 31 14.41 11.29 -2.27
N GLY A 32 13.70 12.16 -1.57
CA GLY A 32 13.67 13.60 -1.81
C GLY A 32 12.77 14.08 -2.95
N LYS A 33 12.44 13.23 -3.94
CA LYS A 33 11.61 13.67 -5.08
C LYS A 33 10.13 13.86 -4.71
N TYR A 34 9.58 12.96 -3.89
CA TYR A 34 8.17 12.95 -3.52
C TYR A 34 7.95 13.29 -2.04
N ASN A 35 8.98 13.23 -1.19
CA ASN A 35 8.95 13.68 0.19
C ASN A 35 9.69 15.01 0.32
N THR A 36 8.94 16.11 0.29
CA THR A 36 9.47 17.44 0.52
C THR A 36 9.31 17.82 1.99
N THR A 37 10.01 18.86 2.45
CA THR A 37 9.92 19.38 3.83
C THR A 37 9.04 20.60 3.96
N ASN A 38 8.43 21.05 2.85
CA ASN A 38 7.49 22.18 2.85
C ASN A 38 6.24 21.87 3.70
N TYR A 39 5.60 22.90 4.20
CA TYR A 39 4.42 22.82 5.07
C TYR A 39 4.62 21.96 6.33
N PRO A 40 5.64 22.21 7.18
CA PRO A 40 6.01 21.32 8.28
C PRO A 40 4.87 21.13 9.28
N GLU A 41 4.10 22.16 9.60
CA GLU A 41 2.96 22.07 10.53
C GLU A 41 1.80 21.25 9.96
N ASP A 42 1.52 21.41 8.66
CA ASP A 42 0.51 20.61 7.98
C ASP A 42 0.89 19.13 7.89
N ARG A 43 2.19 18.84 7.64
CA ARG A 43 2.72 17.47 7.68
C ARG A 43 2.47 16.83 9.03
N LYS A 44 2.84 17.53 10.09
CA LYS A 44 2.66 17.10 11.47
C LYS A 44 1.18 16.84 11.80
N ALA A 45 0.29 17.74 11.34
CA ALA A 45 -1.14 17.60 11.54
C ALA A 45 -1.73 16.39 10.78
N ILE A 46 -1.29 16.14 9.54
CA ILE A 46 -1.74 14.96 8.76
C ILE A 46 -1.18 13.67 9.37
N GLU A 47 0.09 13.63 9.75
CA GLU A 47 0.71 12.48 10.41
C GLU A 47 0.02 12.13 11.74
N ALA A 48 -0.42 13.15 12.48
CA ALA A 48 -1.15 12.98 13.74
C ALA A 48 -2.54 12.32 13.57
N LEU A 49 -3.14 12.37 12.38
CA LEU A 49 -4.38 11.63 12.11
C LEU A 49 -4.16 10.12 12.19
N GLY A 50 -2.94 9.66 11.92
CA GLY A 50 -2.56 8.26 12.02
C GLY A 50 -3.17 7.37 10.93
N MET A 51 -2.79 6.10 10.96
CA MET A 51 -3.23 5.11 9.94
C MET A 51 -4.59 4.48 10.25
N LEU A 52 -4.97 4.46 11.52
CA LEU A 52 -6.29 4.04 12.02
C LEU A 52 -7.00 5.26 12.59
N ALA A 53 -7.16 6.27 11.76
CA ALA A 53 -7.73 7.55 12.15
C ALA A 53 -9.14 7.38 12.75
N ASP A 54 -9.42 8.18 13.77
CA ASP A 54 -10.75 8.33 14.34
C ASP A 54 -11.76 8.79 13.27
N SER A 55 -13.05 8.49 13.46
CA SER A 55 -14.12 8.91 12.55
C SER A 55 -14.16 10.42 12.33
N SER A 56 -13.76 11.23 13.32
CA SER A 56 -13.67 12.68 13.22
C SER A 56 -12.59 13.21 12.25
N ALA A 57 -11.67 12.34 11.83
CA ALA A 57 -10.66 12.65 10.84
C ALA A 57 -11.16 12.53 9.39
N TYR A 58 -12.36 11.97 9.20
CA TYR A 58 -12.97 11.80 7.89
C TYR A 58 -14.02 12.87 7.64
N LEU A 59 -14.07 13.34 6.41
CA LEU A 59 -15.16 14.20 5.96
C LEU A 59 -16.32 13.28 5.54
N ASN A 60 -17.19 12.93 6.49
CA ASN A 60 -18.14 11.82 6.36
C ASN A 60 -18.99 11.86 5.09
N ASP A 61 -19.50 13.02 4.69
CA ASP A 61 -20.39 13.14 3.53
C ASP A 61 -19.64 13.11 2.19
N ASP A 62 -18.33 13.37 2.21
CA ASP A 62 -17.48 13.41 1.01
C ASP A 62 -16.42 12.29 1.01
N TYR A 63 -16.44 11.38 1.99
CA TYR A 63 -15.47 10.29 2.05
C TYR A 63 -15.88 9.15 1.13
N ILE A 64 -14.92 8.73 0.29
CA ILE A 64 -15.03 7.51 -0.54
C ILE A 64 -13.83 6.63 -0.23
N SER A 65 -14.05 5.33 -0.11
CA SER A 65 -12.95 4.38 -0.03
C SER A 65 -13.06 3.26 -1.05
N VAL A 66 -11.88 2.76 -1.45
CA VAL A 66 -11.75 1.58 -2.29
C VAL A 66 -10.98 0.53 -1.48
N GLY A 67 -11.65 -0.57 -1.17
CA GLY A 67 -11.06 -1.70 -0.47
C GLY A 67 -10.00 -2.41 -1.32
N ALA A 68 -9.12 -3.16 -0.67
CA ALA A 68 -8.07 -3.91 -1.34
C ALA A 68 -8.60 -5.00 -2.30
N GLU A 69 -9.84 -5.41 -2.10
CA GLU A 69 -10.61 -6.34 -2.92
C GLU A 69 -11.34 -5.68 -4.10
N GLY A 70 -11.25 -4.34 -4.24
CA GLY A 70 -11.87 -3.57 -5.31
C GLY A 70 -13.31 -3.09 -5.02
N MET A 71 -13.84 -3.34 -3.81
CA MET A 71 -15.15 -2.79 -3.40
C MET A 71 -15.05 -1.29 -3.12
N VAL A 72 -16.07 -0.54 -3.52
CA VAL A 72 -16.19 0.90 -3.27
C VAL A 72 -17.19 1.13 -2.15
N TYR A 73 -16.87 2.01 -1.21
CA TYR A 73 -17.72 2.40 -0.10
C TYR A 73 -17.91 3.92 -0.09
N TYR A 74 -19.15 4.34 0.04
CA TYR A 74 -19.54 5.74 0.09
C TYR A 74 -19.83 6.14 1.54
N GLY A 75 -18.91 6.89 2.14
CA GLY A 75 -18.94 7.26 3.54
C GLY A 75 -18.27 6.25 4.48
N ARG A 76 -17.77 6.78 5.60
CA ARG A 76 -17.05 5.99 6.61
C ARG A 76 -17.93 4.93 7.29
N MET A 77 -19.22 5.21 7.41
CA MET A 77 -20.17 4.29 8.04
C MET A 77 -20.37 3.02 7.20
N GLU A 78 -20.48 3.16 5.87
CA GLU A 78 -20.64 2.01 4.98
C GLU A 78 -19.40 1.10 5.01
N GLU A 79 -18.20 1.69 4.94
CA GLU A 79 -16.94 0.96 5.06
C GLU A 79 -16.87 0.19 6.40
N ASN A 80 -17.19 0.84 7.52
CA ASN A 80 -17.19 0.21 8.84
C ASN A 80 -18.22 -0.93 8.95
N ASN A 81 -19.40 -0.77 8.36
CA ASN A 81 -20.43 -1.80 8.37
C ASN A 81 -20.00 -3.01 7.53
N SER A 82 -19.26 -2.79 6.43
CA SER A 82 -18.69 -3.89 5.65
C SER A 82 -17.71 -4.73 6.47
N PHE A 83 -16.79 -4.10 7.20
CA PHE A 83 -15.88 -4.82 8.10
C PHE A 83 -16.63 -5.63 9.16
N LYS A 84 -17.64 -5.03 9.81
CA LYS A 84 -18.47 -5.73 10.81
C LYS A 84 -19.22 -6.91 10.21
N LYS A 85 -19.84 -6.74 9.04
CA LYS A 85 -20.60 -7.81 8.35
C LYS A 85 -19.70 -9.00 7.99
N ASN A 86 -18.46 -8.75 7.65
CA ASN A 86 -17.48 -9.78 7.27
C ASN A 86 -16.67 -10.30 8.48
N ASP A 87 -17.00 -9.89 9.70
CA ASP A 87 -16.26 -10.24 10.93
C ASP A 87 -14.77 -9.95 10.83
N ILE A 88 -14.43 -8.80 10.21
CA ILE A 88 -13.04 -8.36 10.00
C ILE A 88 -12.72 -7.21 10.95
N LYS A 89 -11.62 -7.34 11.69
CA LYS A 89 -11.10 -6.30 12.57
C LYS A 89 -9.62 -6.08 12.28
N PHE A 90 -9.19 -4.82 12.29
CA PHE A 90 -7.76 -4.51 12.27
C PHE A 90 -7.12 -4.90 13.60
N LYS A 91 -6.17 -5.81 13.57
CA LYS A 91 -5.35 -6.22 14.73
C LYS A 91 -4.08 -5.40 14.82
N SER A 92 -3.40 -5.18 13.69
CA SER A 92 -2.25 -4.29 13.60
C SER A 92 -2.10 -3.70 12.20
N VAL A 93 -1.54 -2.49 12.14
CA VAL A 93 -1.14 -1.81 10.90
C VAL A 93 0.23 -1.20 11.15
N THR A 94 1.23 -1.64 10.38
CA THR A 94 2.61 -1.19 10.54
C THR A 94 3.18 -0.75 9.20
N PRO A 95 3.67 0.49 9.06
CA PRO A 95 4.28 0.94 7.82
C PRO A 95 5.59 0.22 7.52
N VAL A 96 5.83 -0.08 6.26
CA VAL A 96 7.14 -0.53 5.79
C VAL A 96 8.05 0.69 5.71
N GLN A 97 9.17 0.64 6.40
CA GLN A 97 10.11 1.76 6.48
C GLN A 97 10.57 2.21 5.09
N GLY A 98 10.66 3.52 4.88
CA GLY A 98 11.14 4.12 3.64
C GLY A 98 10.13 4.17 2.50
N THR A 99 8.91 3.62 2.67
CA THR A 99 7.88 3.60 1.61
C THR A 99 6.85 4.73 1.70
N ALA A 100 6.83 5.46 2.82
CA ALA A 100 5.86 6.52 3.04
C ALA A 100 6.20 7.76 2.20
N ILE A 101 5.17 8.29 1.54
CA ILE A 101 5.20 9.56 0.80
C ILE A 101 4.07 10.44 1.34
N LEU A 102 4.35 11.72 1.54
CA LEU A 102 3.35 12.72 1.81
C LEU A 102 3.65 13.97 0.98
N ARG A 103 2.73 14.32 0.09
CA ARG A 103 2.79 15.51 -0.77
C ARG A 103 1.68 16.46 -0.40
N ILE A 104 2.01 17.73 -0.18
CA ILE A 104 1.05 18.79 0.14
C ILE A 104 1.06 19.81 -1.01
N PHE A 105 -0.12 20.16 -1.49
CA PHE A 105 -0.36 21.09 -2.58
C PHE A 105 -1.07 22.32 -2.03
N ASP A 106 -0.43 23.49 -2.20
CA ASP A 106 -0.92 24.82 -1.81
C ASP A 106 -1.40 24.93 -0.36
N GLY A 107 -0.93 24.03 0.53
CA GLY A 107 -1.38 23.98 1.94
C GLY A 107 -2.87 23.64 2.11
N LYS A 108 -3.55 23.12 1.08
CA LYS A 108 -5.00 22.87 1.07
C LYS A 108 -5.36 21.41 0.77
N THR A 109 -4.56 20.73 -0.02
CA THR A 109 -4.77 19.33 -0.40
C THR A 109 -3.50 18.54 -0.16
N ALA A 110 -3.63 17.28 0.24
CA ALA A 110 -2.49 16.40 0.38
C ALA A 110 -2.82 14.99 -0.14
N ILE A 111 -1.77 14.30 -0.57
CA ILE A 111 -1.84 12.88 -0.95
C ILE A 111 -0.76 12.14 -0.17
N SER A 112 -1.13 11.06 0.52
CA SER A 112 -0.19 10.12 1.09
C SER A 112 -0.23 8.78 0.37
N ASN A 113 0.90 8.09 0.41
CA ASN A 113 1.04 6.72 -0.06
C ASN A 113 2.05 5.99 0.81
N ALA A 114 1.75 4.77 1.24
CA ALA A 114 2.67 3.93 2.00
C ALA A 114 2.37 2.45 1.79
N ILE A 115 3.40 1.61 1.89
CA ILE A 115 3.22 0.17 1.99
C ILE A 115 3.05 -0.18 3.47
N LEU A 116 2.00 -0.94 3.77
CA LEU A 116 1.63 -1.34 5.12
C LEU A 116 1.64 -2.86 5.24
N ASN A 117 2.19 -3.37 6.35
CA ASN A 117 1.89 -4.70 6.82
C ASN A 117 0.62 -4.62 7.67
N VAL A 118 -0.41 -5.34 7.29
CA VAL A 118 -1.71 -5.33 7.96
C VAL A 118 -2.02 -6.73 8.46
N VAL A 119 -2.45 -6.82 9.70
CA VAL A 119 -3.02 -8.04 10.25
C VAL A 119 -4.50 -7.78 10.54
N PHE A 120 -5.34 -8.54 9.87
CA PHE A 120 -6.75 -8.62 10.19
C PHE A 120 -7.01 -9.83 11.08
N SER A 121 -7.91 -9.69 12.04
CA SER A 121 -8.45 -10.82 12.81
C SER A 121 -9.89 -11.08 12.41
N SER A 122 -10.28 -12.35 12.40
CA SER A 122 -11.64 -12.82 12.21
C SER A 122 -11.89 -14.09 13.02
N SER A 123 -13.12 -14.57 13.05
CA SER A 123 -13.46 -15.88 13.64
C SER A 123 -12.72 -17.07 12.98
N LYS A 124 -12.19 -16.89 11.77
CA LYS A 124 -11.43 -17.91 11.03
C LYS A 124 -9.91 -17.83 11.27
N GLY A 125 -9.46 -16.87 12.09
CA GLY A 125 -8.05 -16.64 12.40
C GLY A 125 -7.51 -15.31 11.85
N ASP A 126 -6.21 -15.13 11.97
CA ASP A 126 -5.50 -13.94 11.54
C ASP A 126 -5.11 -14.02 10.05
N LEU A 127 -5.35 -12.94 9.32
CA LEU A 127 -4.93 -12.77 7.93
C LEU A 127 -3.84 -11.69 7.86
N HIS A 128 -2.66 -12.10 7.42
CA HIS A 128 -1.50 -11.21 7.22
C HIS A 128 -1.43 -10.79 5.75
N VAL A 129 -1.50 -9.50 5.47
CA VAL A 129 -1.41 -8.96 4.12
C VAL A 129 -0.48 -7.76 4.06
N LYS A 130 0.07 -7.52 2.88
CA LYS A 130 0.78 -6.30 2.56
C LYS A 130 -0.11 -5.47 1.62
N VAL A 131 -0.32 -4.20 1.96
CA VAL A 131 -1.24 -3.30 1.25
C VAL A 131 -0.51 -2.01 0.92
N ILE A 132 -0.66 -1.51 -0.31
CA ILE A 132 -0.39 -0.11 -0.62
C ILE A 132 -1.62 0.66 -0.16
N ARG A 133 -1.44 1.59 0.78
CA ARG A 133 -2.49 2.51 1.20
C ARG A 133 -2.23 3.87 0.61
N SER A 134 -3.20 4.39 -0.16
CA SER A 134 -3.23 5.78 -0.63
C SER A 134 -4.36 6.52 0.07
N ALA A 135 -4.14 7.79 0.42
CA ALA A 135 -5.18 8.64 0.96
C ALA A 135 -5.06 10.07 0.42
N THR A 136 -6.21 10.71 0.22
CA THR A 136 -6.30 12.13 -0.12
C THR A 136 -6.89 12.89 1.05
N TYR A 137 -6.31 14.03 1.33
CA TYR A 137 -6.70 14.92 2.42
C TYR A 137 -7.06 16.29 1.86
N VAL A 138 -8.02 16.93 2.50
CA VAL A 138 -8.36 18.34 2.27
C VAL A 138 -8.31 19.12 3.57
N LYS A 139 -7.91 20.38 3.50
CA LYS A 139 -7.89 21.30 4.65
C LYS A 139 -9.12 22.20 4.60
N GLN A 140 -9.98 22.10 5.60
CA GLN A 140 -11.17 22.95 5.77
C GLN A 140 -11.12 23.61 7.14
N LEU A 141 -11.32 24.94 7.17
CA LEU A 141 -11.31 25.74 8.40
C LEU A 141 -10.07 25.48 9.29
N GLY A 142 -8.90 25.31 8.66
CA GLY A 142 -7.64 25.07 9.35
C GLY A 142 -7.40 23.60 9.78
N LYS A 143 -8.36 22.71 9.62
CA LYS A 143 -8.27 21.29 10.01
C LYS A 143 -8.18 20.39 8.78
N TRP A 144 -7.34 19.34 8.86
CA TRP A 144 -7.21 18.34 7.82
C TRP A 144 -8.23 17.21 7.98
N TYR A 145 -8.79 16.76 6.85
CA TYR A 145 -9.76 15.68 6.78
C TYR A 145 -9.38 14.70 5.66
N ILE A 146 -9.65 13.43 5.87
CA ILE A 146 -9.53 12.37 4.86
C ILE A 146 -10.82 12.36 4.03
N VAL A 147 -10.69 12.51 2.72
CA VAL A 147 -11.82 12.46 1.77
C VAL A 147 -11.78 11.25 0.86
N PHE A 148 -10.62 10.63 0.71
CA PHE A 148 -10.48 9.43 -0.11
C PHE A 148 -9.46 8.49 0.53
N GLY A 149 -9.74 7.19 0.45
CA GLY A 149 -8.83 6.15 0.86
C GLY A 149 -8.86 4.95 -0.08
N GLN A 150 -7.69 4.41 -0.44
CA GLN A 150 -7.59 3.20 -1.25
C GLN A 150 -6.59 2.24 -0.65
N GLY A 151 -6.99 0.97 -0.56
CA GLY A 151 -6.11 -0.15 -0.30
C GLY A 151 -5.87 -0.93 -1.59
N THR A 152 -4.64 -1.41 -1.81
CA THR A 152 -4.32 -2.32 -2.92
C THR A 152 -3.41 -3.41 -2.40
N LEU A 153 -3.79 -4.68 -2.56
CA LEU A 153 -2.95 -5.81 -2.17
C LEU A 153 -1.65 -5.80 -2.97
N VAL A 154 -0.54 -5.88 -2.27
CA VAL A 154 0.78 -6.07 -2.90
C VAL A 154 0.91 -7.53 -3.25
N LYS A 155 1.00 -7.82 -4.54
CA LYS A 155 1.26 -9.17 -5.07
C LYS A 155 2.72 -9.30 -5.43
N THR A 156 3.26 -10.48 -5.24
CA THR A 156 4.58 -10.86 -5.78
C THR A 156 4.48 -11.04 -7.30
N GLU A 157 5.61 -10.98 -7.99
CA GLU A 157 5.67 -11.18 -9.43
C GLU A 157 5.09 -12.55 -9.83
N ALA A 158 5.41 -13.59 -9.08
CA ALA A 158 4.87 -14.95 -9.28
C ALA A 158 3.34 -15.02 -9.14
N GLU A 159 2.75 -14.30 -8.17
CA GLU A 159 1.30 -14.22 -7.99
C GLU A 159 0.62 -13.43 -9.12
N LEU A 160 1.27 -12.39 -9.63
CA LEU A 160 0.80 -11.64 -10.79
C LEU A 160 0.81 -12.50 -12.04
N GLU A 161 1.91 -13.17 -12.35
CA GLU A 161 2.02 -14.10 -13.47
C GLU A 161 1.00 -15.23 -13.39
N GLY A 162 0.83 -15.84 -12.22
CA GLY A 162 -0.16 -16.89 -11.99
C GLY A 162 -1.59 -16.39 -12.21
N SER A 163 -1.90 -15.15 -11.80
CA SER A 163 -3.20 -14.54 -12.02
C SER A 163 -3.46 -14.26 -13.51
N MET A 164 -2.45 -13.76 -14.23
CA MET A 164 -2.55 -13.50 -15.68
C MET A 164 -2.74 -14.78 -16.49
N LYS A 165 -1.96 -15.83 -16.19
CA LYS A 165 -2.12 -17.14 -16.86
C LYS A 165 -3.52 -17.73 -16.67
N LYS A 166 -4.09 -17.64 -15.47
CA LYS A 166 -5.46 -18.10 -15.20
C LYS A 166 -6.52 -17.31 -15.98
N SER A 167 -6.33 -15.99 -16.15
CA SER A 167 -7.24 -15.15 -16.94
C SER A 167 -7.21 -15.52 -18.42
N LEU A 168 -6.03 -15.79 -18.99
CA LEU A 168 -5.88 -16.13 -20.40
C LEU A 168 -6.40 -17.54 -20.74
N GLN A 169 -6.51 -18.45 -19.76
CA GLN A 169 -7.04 -19.80 -19.96
C GLN A 169 -8.58 -19.87 -19.88
N LYS A 170 -9.25 -18.80 -19.45
CA LYS A 170 -10.72 -18.76 -19.31
C LYS A 170 -11.45 -18.16 -20.52
N ASN A 171 -10.70 -17.64 -21.49
CA ASN A 171 -11.19 -17.13 -22.76
C ASN A 171 -10.86 -18.12 -23.89
#